data_ac3672e3e183be1ac52b55d7396db160
#
_entry.id   ac3672e3e183be1ac52b55d7396db160
#
_cell.length_a   1.000
_cell.length_b   1.000
_cell.length_c   1.000
_cell.angle_alpha   90.00
_cell.angle_beta   90.00
_cell.angle_gamma   90.00
#
_symmetry.space_group_name_H-M   'P 1'
#
loop_
_entity.id
_entity.type
_entity.pdbx_description
1 polymer ?
#
loop_
_entity_poly.entity_id
_entity_poly.type
_entity_poly.pdbx_seq_one_letter_code
_entity_poly.pdbx_strand_id
1 'polypeptide(L)'
;MKILEIRKNKKQYMELLILADEQEDMIDKYIDRGIMFVLEDNGVKSECVVTDEGNGVLEIKNIATNPNFQRMGYGKILIDFVVAKYKNHFSTLQVGTGDSPKTIDFYLKCGFSRSHIVKNFFTDNYNHPIYEDGIQLVDM
;
A
#
# COMPACT_ATOMS: atom_id res chain seq x y z
N MET A 1 9.07 -18.92 3.90
CA MET A 1 8.54 -17.61 3.46
C MET A 1 9.02 -17.30 2.07
N LYS A 2 8.10 -16.85 1.20
CA LYS A 2 8.43 -16.44 -0.16
C LYS A 2 7.57 -15.27 -0.60
N ILE A 3 8.08 -14.50 -1.57
CA ILE A 3 7.36 -13.37 -2.17
C ILE A 3 7.13 -13.70 -3.65
N LEU A 4 5.89 -13.61 -4.10
CA LEU A 4 5.48 -13.93 -5.46
C LEU A 4 4.98 -12.69 -6.19
N GLU A 5 5.35 -12.52 -7.44
CA GLU A 5 4.75 -11.50 -8.30
C GLU A 5 3.47 -12.07 -8.93
N ILE A 6 2.34 -11.38 -8.75
CA ILE A 6 1.04 -11.81 -9.24
C ILE A 6 0.74 -11.06 -10.53
N ARG A 7 0.66 -11.79 -11.64
CA ARG A 7 0.48 -11.23 -12.98
C ARG A 7 -0.94 -11.36 -13.53
N LYS A 8 -1.74 -12.28 -12.96
CA LYS A 8 -3.11 -12.55 -13.40
C LYS A 8 -4.02 -12.66 -12.19
N ASN A 9 -5.30 -12.29 -12.41
CA ASN A 9 -6.33 -12.46 -11.40
C ASN A 9 -5.96 -11.82 -10.06
N LYS A 10 -5.48 -10.59 -10.10
CA LYS A 10 -5.03 -9.85 -8.90
C LYS A 10 -6.16 -9.66 -7.89
N LYS A 11 -7.40 -9.55 -8.37
CA LYS A 11 -8.57 -9.38 -7.51
C LYS A 11 -8.92 -10.63 -6.69
N GLN A 12 -8.26 -11.76 -6.91
CA GLN A 12 -8.40 -12.91 -6.01
C GLN A 12 -7.96 -12.57 -4.58
N TYR A 13 -7.16 -11.52 -4.40
CA TYR A 13 -6.69 -11.04 -3.10
C TYR A 13 -7.49 -9.84 -2.60
N MET A 14 -8.76 -9.70 -3.04
CA MET A 14 -9.60 -8.54 -2.70
C MET A 14 -9.76 -8.33 -1.20
N GLU A 15 -9.81 -9.39 -0.41
CA GLU A 15 -9.91 -9.28 1.05
C GLU A 15 -8.75 -8.48 1.65
N LEU A 16 -7.53 -8.66 1.12
CA LEU A 16 -6.37 -7.88 1.55
C LEU A 16 -6.40 -6.47 0.95
N LEU A 17 -6.67 -6.36 -0.34
CA LEU A 17 -6.67 -5.07 -1.04
C LEU A 17 -7.61 -4.07 -0.37
N ILE A 18 -8.79 -4.54 0.03
CA ILE A 18 -9.83 -3.68 0.60
C ILE A 18 -9.50 -3.21 2.02
N LEU A 19 -8.57 -3.89 2.71
CA LEU A 19 -8.08 -3.44 4.02
C LEU A 19 -7.34 -2.11 3.92
N ALA A 20 -6.61 -1.90 2.84
CA ALA A 20 -5.83 -0.68 2.63
C ALA A 20 -6.62 0.36 1.85
N ASP A 21 -7.57 -0.06 1.00
CA ASP A 21 -8.36 0.84 0.16
C ASP A 21 -9.79 0.30 0.08
N GLU A 22 -10.67 0.84 0.91
CA GLU A 22 -12.00 0.29 1.17
C GLU A 22 -12.96 0.31 -0.01
N GLN A 23 -12.65 1.05 -1.08
CA GLN A 23 -13.56 1.27 -2.20
C GLN A 23 -12.99 0.64 -3.47
N GLU A 24 -13.69 -0.36 -4.01
CA GLU A 24 -13.19 -1.15 -5.13
C GLU A 24 -12.94 -0.29 -6.39
N ASP A 25 -13.76 0.71 -6.67
CA ASP A 25 -13.53 1.57 -7.84
C ASP A 25 -12.25 2.41 -7.72
N MET A 26 -11.79 2.69 -6.50
CA MET A 26 -10.48 3.30 -6.29
C MET A 26 -9.36 2.30 -6.59
N ILE A 27 -9.53 1.04 -6.19
CA ILE A 27 -8.59 -0.03 -6.51
C ILE A 27 -8.51 -0.24 -8.02
N ASP A 28 -9.63 -0.18 -8.72
CA ASP A 28 -9.70 -0.33 -10.18
C ASP A 28 -8.83 0.69 -10.93
N LYS A 29 -8.56 1.84 -10.33
CA LYS A 29 -7.74 2.90 -10.95
C LYS A 29 -6.29 2.48 -11.16
N TYR A 30 -5.78 1.50 -10.40
CA TYR A 30 -4.38 1.14 -10.45
C TYR A 30 -4.08 -0.35 -10.55
N ILE A 31 -5.05 -1.24 -10.27
CA ILE A 31 -4.75 -2.67 -10.12
C ILE A 31 -4.22 -3.30 -11.41
N ASP A 32 -4.76 -2.93 -12.56
CA ASP A 32 -4.34 -3.55 -13.82
C ASP A 32 -2.98 -3.06 -14.30
N ARG A 33 -2.65 -1.79 -14.09
CA ARG A 33 -1.35 -1.23 -14.45
C ARG A 33 -0.28 -1.44 -13.39
N GLY A 34 -0.69 -1.83 -12.19
CA GLY A 34 0.22 -2.04 -11.07
C GLY A 34 0.94 -3.38 -11.13
N ILE A 35 2.04 -3.46 -10.40
CA ILE A 35 2.76 -4.69 -10.15
C ILE A 35 2.41 -5.13 -8.73
N MET A 36 1.91 -6.36 -8.60
CA MET A 36 1.46 -6.88 -7.32
C MET A 36 2.39 -7.97 -6.80
N PHE A 37 2.74 -7.87 -5.53
CA PHE A 37 3.49 -8.89 -4.81
C PHE A 37 2.68 -9.41 -3.64
N VAL A 38 2.74 -10.71 -3.40
CA VAL A 38 2.17 -11.33 -2.20
C VAL A 38 3.27 -12.05 -1.43
N LEU A 39 3.19 -11.98 -0.12
CA LEU A 39 4.08 -12.69 0.78
C LEU A 39 3.36 -13.90 1.35
N GLU A 40 3.94 -15.07 1.12
CA GLU A 40 3.45 -16.33 1.65
C GLU A 40 4.37 -16.85 2.77
N ASP A 41 3.77 -17.18 3.89
CA ASP A 41 4.43 -17.80 5.02
C ASP A 41 3.38 -18.67 5.72
N ASN A 42 3.26 -19.94 5.27
CA ASN A 42 2.14 -20.81 5.61
C ASN A 42 0.79 -20.16 5.24
N GLY A 43 0.63 -19.85 3.95
CA GLY A 43 -0.49 -19.10 3.40
C GLY A 43 -0.15 -17.63 3.17
N VAL A 44 -1.04 -16.94 2.45
CA VAL A 44 -0.84 -15.53 2.12
C VAL A 44 -1.04 -14.66 3.36
N LYS A 45 -0.04 -13.86 3.71
CA LYS A 45 -0.05 -12.99 4.90
C LYS A 45 -0.18 -11.52 4.55
N SER A 46 0.38 -11.10 3.40
CA SER A 46 0.48 -9.69 3.07
C SER A 46 0.55 -9.50 1.56
N GLU A 47 0.18 -8.31 1.08
CA GLU A 47 0.29 -7.93 -0.33
C GLU A 47 0.77 -6.48 -0.47
N CYS A 48 1.32 -6.16 -1.65
CA CYS A 48 1.73 -4.81 -2.01
C CYS A 48 1.53 -4.60 -3.50
N VAL A 49 0.92 -3.48 -3.89
CA VAL A 49 0.79 -3.06 -5.29
C VAL A 49 1.56 -1.77 -5.49
N VAL A 50 2.44 -1.77 -6.49
CA VAL A 50 3.23 -0.60 -6.85
C VAL A 50 2.95 -0.19 -8.29
N THR A 51 3.08 1.11 -8.58
CA THR A 51 2.88 1.65 -9.92
C THR A 51 4.04 2.56 -10.30
N ASP A 52 4.38 2.55 -11.59
CA ASP A 52 5.31 3.52 -12.18
C ASP A 52 4.55 4.81 -12.45
N GLU A 53 4.90 5.88 -11.73
CA GLU A 53 4.25 7.20 -11.87
C GLU A 53 5.01 8.13 -12.82
N GLY A 54 6.07 7.63 -13.48
CA GLY A 54 6.90 8.43 -14.37
C GLY A 54 7.98 9.23 -13.63
N ASN A 55 8.91 9.77 -14.39
CA ASN A 55 10.00 10.63 -13.88
C ASN A 55 10.85 9.97 -12.77
N GLY A 56 10.98 8.64 -12.82
CA GLY A 56 11.75 7.90 -11.82
C GLY A 56 11.04 7.68 -10.51
N VAL A 57 9.70 7.87 -10.46
CA VAL A 57 8.91 7.71 -9.24
C VAL A 57 8.11 6.40 -9.30
N LEU A 58 8.32 5.56 -8.30
CA LEU A 58 7.52 4.36 -8.04
C LEU A 58 6.63 4.65 -6.83
N GLU A 59 5.36 4.25 -6.89
CA GLU A 59 4.42 4.52 -5.80
C GLU A 59 3.80 3.22 -5.27
N ILE A 60 3.76 3.09 -3.95
CA ILE A 60 2.97 2.05 -3.30
C ILE A 60 1.51 2.52 -3.29
N LYS A 61 0.65 1.82 -4.04
CA LYS A 61 -0.78 2.14 -4.13
C LYS A 61 -1.62 1.37 -3.12
N ASN A 62 -1.15 0.21 -2.71
CA ASN A 62 -1.87 -0.64 -1.76
C ASN A 62 -0.84 -1.50 -1.03
N ILE A 63 -0.94 -1.57 0.27
CA ILE A 63 -0.16 -2.52 1.07
C ILE A 63 -1.01 -2.90 2.28
N ALA A 64 -1.19 -4.19 2.48
CA ALA A 64 -2.00 -4.69 3.58
C ALA A 64 -1.46 -6.01 4.10
N THR A 65 -1.64 -6.21 5.40
CA THR A 65 -1.33 -7.47 6.08
C THR A 65 -2.62 -8.00 6.70
N ASN A 66 -2.84 -9.31 6.59
CA ASN A 66 -3.98 -9.97 7.24
C ASN A 66 -4.01 -9.56 8.72
N PRO A 67 -5.17 -9.11 9.24
CA PRO A 67 -5.26 -8.59 10.61
C PRO A 67 -4.75 -9.54 11.68
N ASN A 68 -4.87 -10.86 11.45
CA ASN A 68 -4.41 -11.87 12.42
C ASN A 68 -2.88 -11.98 12.48
N PHE A 69 -2.16 -11.37 11.55
CA PHE A 69 -0.71 -11.48 11.41
C PHE A 69 0.00 -10.13 11.38
N GLN A 70 -0.69 -9.06 11.75
CA GLN A 70 -0.08 -7.73 11.84
C GLN A 70 0.95 -7.70 12.99
N ARG A 71 1.88 -6.74 12.90
CA ARG A 71 2.97 -6.55 13.87
C ARG A 71 3.99 -7.69 13.91
N MET A 72 4.00 -8.54 12.88
CA MET A 72 4.99 -9.61 12.72
C MET A 72 6.08 -9.26 11.70
N GLY A 73 6.06 -8.03 11.17
CA GLY A 73 7.07 -7.54 10.26
C GLY A 73 6.81 -7.81 8.78
N TYR A 74 5.68 -8.40 8.41
CA TYR A 74 5.41 -8.76 7.00
C TYR A 74 5.35 -7.54 6.07
N GLY A 75 4.69 -6.46 6.50
CA GLY A 75 4.62 -5.24 5.69
C GLY A 75 6.00 -4.64 5.42
N LYS A 76 6.85 -4.58 6.44
CA LYS A 76 8.21 -4.08 6.29
C LYS A 76 9.04 -4.97 5.37
N ILE A 77 8.87 -6.29 5.47
CA ILE A 77 9.56 -7.23 4.58
C ILE A 77 9.20 -6.96 3.12
N LEU A 78 7.91 -6.72 2.82
CA LEU A 78 7.48 -6.38 1.47
C LEU A 78 8.06 -5.05 0.99
N ILE A 79 8.07 -4.02 1.84
CA ILE A 79 8.66 -2.72 1.49
C ILE A 79 10.16 -2.87 1.22
N ASP A 80 10.88 -3.57 2.08
CA ASP A 80 12.32 -3.82 1.88
C ASP A 80 12.58 -4.58 0.58
N PHE A 81 11.74 -5.54 0.24
CA PHE A 81 11.81 -6.27 -1.03
C PHE A 81 11.63 -5.33 -2.23
N VAL A 82 10.62 -4.46 -2.20
CA VAL A 82 10.34 -3.51 -3.28
C VAL A 82 11.52 -2.55 -3.45
N VAL A 83 12.05 -2.02 -2.36
CA VAL A 83 13.22 -1.12 -2.39
C VAL A 83 14.41 -1.83 -3.03
N ALA A 84 14.72 -3.04 -2.59
CA ALA A 84 15.86 -3.80 -3.11
C ALA A 84 15.70 -4.11 -4.60
N LYS A 85 14.46 -4.45 -5.03
CA LYS A 85 14.18 -4.81 -6.42
C LYS A 85 14.29 -3.63 -7.38
N TYR A 86 13.85 -2.45 -6.96
CA TYR A 86 13.66 -1.30 -7.85
C TYR A 86 14.64 -0.14 -7.66
N LYS A 87 15.51 -0.19 -6.67
CA LYS A 87 16.42 0.93 -6.35
C LYS A 87 17.31 1.40 -7.49
N ASN A 88 17.60 0.52 -8.47
CA ASN A 88 18.42 0.87 -9.63
C ASN A 88 17.60 1.34 -10.83
N HIS A 89 16.27 1.30 -10.74
CA HIS A 89 15.35 1.66 -11.83
C HIS A 89 14.54 2.92 -11.51
N PHE A 90 14.41 3.26 -10.24
CA PHE A 90 13.64 4.41 -9.77
C PHE A 90 14.47 5.19 -8.77
N SER A 91 14.32 6.52 -8.78
CA SER A 91 15.03 7.41 -7.84
C SER A 91 14.23 7.64 -6.56
N THR A 92 12.90 7.45 -6.63
CA THR A 92 11.99 7.75 -5.52
C THR A 92 10.96 6.64 -5.37
N LEU A 93 10.75 6.20 -4.13
CA LEU A 93 9.59 5.40 -3.74
C LEU A 93 8.73 6.26 -2.83
N GLN A 94 7.46 6.44 -3.21
CA GLN A 94 6.52 7.23 -2.41
C GLN A 94 5.30 6.41 -2.03
N VAL A 95 4.57 6.87 -1.03
CA VAL A 95 3.32 6.28 -0.59
C VAL A 95 2.41 7.38 -0.07
N GLY A 96 1.14 7.35 -0.47
CA GLY A 96 0.11 8.19 0.12
C GLY A 96 -0.59 7.45 1.24
N THR A 97 -0.84 8.12 2.34
CA THR A 97 -1.53 7.53 3.49
C THR A 97 -2.41 8.57 4.17
N GLY A 98 -3.44 8.09 4.88
CA GLY A 98 -4.22 8.95 5.75
C GLY A 98 -3.37 9.50 6.90
N ASP A 99 -3.83 10.59 7.50
CA ASP A 99 -3.12 11.25 8.60
C ASP A 99 -3.40 10.54 9.94
N SER A 100 -3.15 9.22 9.96
CA SER A 100 -3.28 8.39 11.16
C SER A 100 -1.91 8.18 11.78
N PRO A 101 -1.73 8.47 13.09
CA PRO A 101 -0.44 8.34 13.75
C PRO A 101 0.20 6.95 13.61
N LYS A 102 -0.59 5.88 13.71
CA LYS A 102 -0.05 4.52 13.58
C LYS A 102 0.47 4.23 12.19
N THR A 103 -0.26 4.63 11.16
CA THR A 103 0.14 4.39 9.78
C THR A 103 1.35 5.22 9.40
N ILE A 104 1.37 6.48 9.80
CA ILE A 104 2.53 7.36 9.59
C ILE A 104 3.76 6.79 10.30
N ASP A 105 3.62 6.37 11.56
CA ASP A 105 4.72 5.79 12.32
C ASP A 105 5.28 4.53 11.64
N PHE A 106 4.41 3.68 11.11
CA PHE A 106 4.83 2.50 10.37
C PHE A 106 5.73 2.87 9.19
N TYR A 107 5.31 3.84 8.37
CA TYR A 107 6.10 4.24 7.19
C TYR A 107 7.41 4.94 7.60
N LEU A 108 7.40 5.76 8.65
CA LEU A 108 8.63 6.37 9.14
C LEU A 108 9.63 5.30 9.61
N LYS A 109 9.16 4.25 10.28
CA LYS A 109 10.00 3.12 10.71
C LYS A 109 10.53 2.31 9.53
N CYS A 110 9.82 2.32 8.40
CA CYS A 110 10.29 1.69 7.16
C CYS A 110 11.29 2.54 6.39
N GLY A 111 11.59 3.74 6.86
CA GLY A 111 12.59 4.61 6.24
C GLY A 111 12.01 5.75 5.39
N PHE A 112 10.69 5.89 5.35
CA PHE A 112 10.06 7.01 4.64
C PHE A 112 10.19 8.30 5.44
N SER A 113 10.16 9.43 4.72
CA SER A 113 10.04 10.75 5.32
C SER A 113 8.82 11.46 4.76
N ARG A 114 8.29 12.43 5.50
CA ARG A 114 7.13 13.21 5.03
C ARG A 114 7.53 14.07 3.84
N SER A 115 6.62 14.18 2.87
CA SER A 115 6.80 14.99 1.67
C SER A 115 5.80 16.14 1.62
N HIS A 116 4.54 15.83 1.32
CA HIS A 116 3.48 16.85 1.17
C HIS A 116 2.13 16.29 1.58
N ILE A 117 1.14 17.18 1.70
CA ILE A 117 -0.23 16.82 2.05
C ILE A 117 -1.12 17.05 0.81
N VAL A 118 -1.96 16.07 0.48
CA VAL A 118 -3.03 16.23 -0.48
C VAL A 118 -4.31 16.49 0.31
N LYS A 119 -4.71 17.77 0.38
CA LYS A 119 -5.84 18.20 1.22
C LYS A 119 -7.15 17.62 0.70
N ASN A 120 -8.03 17.22 1.63
CA ASN A 120 -9.35 16.68 1.36
C ASN A 120 -9.34 15.47 0.42
N PHE A 121 -8.23 14.73 0.34
CA PHE A 121 -8.11 13.59 -0.57
C PHE A 121 -9.22 12.57 -0.36
N PHE A 122 -9.43 12.15 0.89
CA PHE A 122 -10.43 11.12 1.19
C PHE A 122 -11.85 11.63 1.04
N THR A 123 -12.13 12.86 1.43
CA THR A 123 -13.46 13.45 1.28
C THR A 123 -13.80 13.76 -0.18
N ASP A 124 -12.80 14.08 -1.02
CA ASP A 124 -13.01 14.39 -2.44
C ASP A 124 -13.07 13.14 -3.33
N ASN A 125 -12.42 12.05 -2.93
CA ASN A 125 -12.24 10.86 -3.78
C ASN A 125 -13.08 9.66 -3.38
N TYR A 126 -13.64 9.61 -2.17
CA TYR A 126 -14.44 8.47 -1.69
C TYR A 126 -15.89 8.86 -1.48
N ASN A 127 -16.80 7.91 -1.75
CA ASN A 127 -18.25 8.12 -1.68
C ASN A 127 -18.80 8.13 -0.25
N HIS A 128 -18.00 7.71 0.71
CA HIS A 128 -18.40 7.62 2.12
C HIS A 128 -17.21 8.03 3.00
N PRO A 129 -17.46 8.42 4.26
CA PRO A 129 -16.36 8.74 5.16
C PRO A 129 -15.45 7.53 5.38
N ILE A 130 -14.15 7.77 5.37
CA ILE A 130 -13.13 6.75 5.62
C ILE A 130 -12.56 6.96 7.01
N TYR A 131 -12.54 5.92 7.82
CA TYR A 131 -12.04 5.96 9.20
C TYR A 131 -10.87 5.00 9.39
N GLU A 132 -9.94 5.39 10.22
CA GLU A 132 -8.83 4.55 10.67
C GLU A 132 -8.62 4.77 12.17
N ASP A 133 -8.64 3.70 12.95
CA ASP A 133 -8.54 3.76 14.40
C ASP A 133 -9.57 4.73 15.03
N GLY A 134 -10.79 4.79 14.46
CA GLY A 134 -11.86 5.67 14.92
C GLY A 134 -11.74 7.13 14.53
N ILE A 135 -10.73 7.50 13.73
CA ILE A 135 -10.50 8.87 13.26
C ILE A 135 -10.86 8.96 11.78
N GLN A 136 -11.69 9.93 11.41
CA GLN A 136 -12.04 10.15 10.02
C GLN A 136 -10.83 10.67 9.24
N LEU A 137 -10.53 10.03 8.10
CA LEU A 137 -9.49 10.47 7.20
C LEU A 137 -10.02 11.55 6.26
N VAL A 138 -9.31 12.65 6.15
CA VAL A 138 -9.63 13.79 5.28
C VAL A 138 -8.49 14.05 4.32
N ASP A 139 -7.30 14.32 4.84
CA ASP A 139 -6.08 14.59 4.07
C ASP A 139 -5.24 13.33 3.87
N MET A 140 -4.42 13.32 2.83
CA MET A 140 -3.50 12.22 2.54
C MET A 140 -2.03 12.67 2.63
#